data_73de0f04efe9772e1aae9b7272d13f2a
#
_entry.id   73de0f04efe9772e1aae9b7272d13f2a
#
_cell.length_a   1.000
_cell.length_b   1.000
_cell.length_c   1.000
_cell.angle_alpha   90.00
_cell.angle_beta   90.00
_cell.angle_gamma   90.00
#
_symmetry.space_group_name_H-M   'P 1'
#
loop_
_entity.id
_entity.type
_entity.pdbx_description
1 polymer ?
#
loop_
_entity_poly.entity_id
_entity_poly.type
_entity_poly.pdbx_seq_one_letter_code
_entity_poly.pdbx_strand_id
1 'polypeptide(L)'
;EIYTLSLHDALPISPPLYEIVMSNKDKYRLLCNTEKNIPIFSHDWWLDTVCGEKKWDVLLIEQKGKIQATLPLYVPHSDIVSMPSYTQTMGPWFTASSSDTKYTTELGRRQELCKQFTEELKRYPHFLQNFNYDITDWLPFYWAGYNQTTRYTYLLKNIRDHQAVWENMSPNIRRNITKAQNKYHISVKKGIPLNEFLAVQAQTFDRQHVRIKEDTNVLKDLIATCRQRGQGDLWGGYDEQGHLHAAAFIVWQDRSAYYLAGGGNPVYRGSGAQSYVLWECLHFVSQFTTVFDFEGSMLPGVERFFREFGAIQTPFFTISRGKLSLLDRARIKLSKWV
;
A
#
# COMPACT_ATOMS: atom_id res chain seq x y z
N GLU A 1 -38.11 -69.95 30.46
CA GLU A 1 -37.74 -69.42 29.12
C GLU A 1 -37.04 -68.10 29.27
N ILE A 2 -35.78 -68.10 28.88
CA ILE A 2 -34.86 -66.90 29.02
C ILE A 2 -34.88 -66.29 27.61
N TYR A 3 -35.39 -65.05 27.51
CA TYR A 3 -35.29 -64.24 26.34
C TYR A 3 -33.94 -63.49 26.32
N THR A 4 -33.04 -63.90 25.48
CA THR A 4 -31.81 -63.17 25.13
C THR A 4 -32.16 -62.00 24.19
N LEU A 5 -32.03 -60.75 24.66
CA LEU A 5 -32.11 -59.60 23.82
C LEU A 5 -30.78 -59.46 23.07
N SER A 6 -30.87 -59.53 21.73
CA SER A 6 -29.77 -59.31 20.79
C SER A 6 -29.32 -57.83 20.78
N LEU A 7 -28.07 -57.58 21.15
CA LEU A 7 -27.36 -56.33 21.01
C LEU A 7 -26.79 -56.22 19.58
N HIS A 8 -27.65 -55.99 18.59
CA HIS A 8 -27.22 -55.60 17.25
C HIS A 8 -28.24 -54.60 16.71
N ASP A 9 -27.81 -53.34 16.58
CA ASP A 9 -28.17 -52.30 15.66
C ASP A 9 -28.05 -50.90 16.29
N ALA A 10 -26.84 -50.59 16.77
CA ALA A 10 -26.46 -49.21 16.95
C ALA A 10 -25.55 -48.82 15.77
N LEU A 11 -26.16 -48.24 14.73
CA LEU A 11 -25.42 -47.55 13.68
C LEU A 11 -24.53 -46.47 14.31
N PRO A 12 -23.26 -46.35 13.91
CA PRO A 12 -22.43 -45.25 14.42
C PRO A 12 -23.04 -43.94 13.89
N ILE A 13 -23.52 -43.10 14.81
CA ILE A 13 -23.91 -41.73 14.54
C ILE A 13 -22.61 -41.01 14.17
N SER A 14 -22.37 -40.83 12.86
CA SER A 14 -21.30 -39.97 12.39
C SER A 14 -21.54 -38.58 12.99
N PRO A 15 -20.51 -37.93 13.60
CA PRO A 15 -20.70 -36.59 14.10
C PRO A 15 -21.10 -35.68 12.92
N PRO A 16 -22.00 -34.70 13.15
CA PRO A 16 -22.41 -33.79 12.10
C PRO A 16 -21.15 -33.11 11.55
N LEU A 17 -20.95 -33.20 10.25
CA LEU A 17 -19.97 -32.40 9.52
C LEU A 17 -20.37 -30.93 9.72
N TYR A 18 -19.79 -30.28 10.72
CA TYR A 18 -19.86 -28.84 10.79
C TYR A 18 -19.14 -28.29 9.54
N GLU A 19 -19.90 -27.85 8.56
CA GLU A 19 -19.35 -27.02 7.51
C GLU A 19 -18.69 -25.82 8.21
N ILE A 20 -17.37 -25.77 8.22
CA ILE A 20 -16.62 -24.61 8.72
C ILE A 20 -16.92 -23.49 7.73
N VAL A 21 -17.90 -22.64 8.04
CA VAL A 21 -18.21 -21.45 7.26
C VAL A 21 -17.02 -20.50 7.41
N MET A 22 -16.21 -20.43 6.37
CA MET A 22 -15.06 -19.52 6.34
C MET A 22 -15.53 -18.08 6.41
N SER A 23 -14.88 -17.27 7.24
CA SER A 23 -15.11 -15.83 7.28
C SER A 23 -14.68 -15.16 5.97
N ASN A 24 -15.22 -13.97 5.66
CA ASN A 24 -14.77 -13.17 4.52
C ASN A 24 -13.25 -12.92 4.56
N LYS A 25 -12.71 -12.73 5.75
CA LYS A 25 -11.28 -12.51 5.96
C LYS A 25 -10.44 -13.74 5.62
N ASP A 26 -10.89 -14.94 6.00
CA ASP A 26 -10.20 -16.18 5.65
C ASP A 26 -10.23 -16.43 4.13
N LYS A 27 -11.38 -16.21 3.49
CA LYS A 27 -11.51 -16.27 2.02
C LYS A 27 -10.59 -15.26 1.33
N TYR A 28 -10.47 -14.06 1.88
CA TYR A 28 -9.59 -13.01 1.34
C TYR A 28 -8.11 -13.39 1.47
N ARG A 29 -7.70 -13.98 2.58
CA ARG A 29 -6.35 -14.49 2.77
C ARG A 29 -5.98 -15.55 1.72
N LEU A 30 -6.90 -16.46 1.42
CA LEU A 30 -6.72 -17.45 0.34
C LEU A 30 -6.60 -16.75 -1.03
N LEU A 31 -7.43 -15.74 -1.28
CA LEU A 31 -7.37 -14.95 -2.51
C LEU A 31 -6.02 -14.25 -2.65
N CYS A 32 -5.52 -13.61 -1.59
CA CYS A 32 -4.22 -12.93 -1.58
C CYS A 32 -3.05 -13.86 -1.90
N ASN A 33 -3.16 -15.16 -1.59
CA ASN A 33 -2.12 -16.15 -1.91
C ASN A 33 -2.09 -16.54 -3.39
N THR A 34 -3.20 -16.36 -4.11
CA THR A 34 -3.36 -16.80 -5.51
C THR A 34 -3.37 -15.65 -6.50
N GLU A 35 -3.91 -14.49 -6.11
CA GLU A 35 -4.11 -13.34 -6.99
C GLU A 35 -2.97 -12.33 -6.91
N LYS A 36 -2.10 -12.36 -7.92
CA LYS A 36 -0.95 -11.43 -8.01
C LYS A 36 -1.33 -9.98 -8.32
N ASN A 37 -2.57 -9.75 -8.77
CA ASN A 37 -3.06 -8.41 -9.14
C ASN A 37 -3.59 -7.58 -7.97
N ILE A 38 -3.67 -8.13 -6.78
CA ILE A 38 -4.02 -7.36 -5.58
C ILE A 38 -2.87 -6.40 -5.26
N PRO A 39 -3.11 -5.07 -5.17
CA PRO A 39 -2.05 -4.12 -4.82
C PRO A 39 -1.44 -4.43 -3.45
N ILE A 40 -0.14 -4.20 -3.28
CA ILE A 40 0.61 -4.53 -2.05
C ILE A 40 -0.06 -3.98 -0.79
N PHE A 41 -0.57 -2.76 -0.86
CA PHE A 41 -1.24 -2.08 0.25
C PHE A 41 -2.58 -2.70 0.65
N SER A 42 -3.14 -3.57 -0.19
CA SER A 42 -4.39 -4.30 0.06
C SER A 42 -4.16 -5.75 0.45
N HIS A 43 -2.92 -6.26 0.41
CA HIS A 43 -2.63 -7.62 0.86
C HIS A 43 -2.93 -7.81 2.35
N ASP A 44 -3.41 -8.98 2.70
CA ASP A 44 -3.74 -9.39 4.07
C ASP A 44 -2.57 -9.20 5.04
N TRP A 45 -1.36 -9.62 4.67
CA TRP A 45 -0.17 -9.47 5.49
C TRP A 45 0.22 -7.99 5.71
N TRP A 46 -0.03 -7.12 4.70
CA TRP A 46 0.18 -5.68 4.84
C TRP A 46 -0.77 -5.11 5.87
N LEU A 47 -2.06 -5.44 5.73
CA LEU A 47 -3.12 -4.99 6.63
C LEU A 47 -2.90 -5.50 8.05
N ASP A 48 -2.49 -6.76 8.24
CA ASP A 48 -2.11 -7.30 9.55
C ASP A 48 -1.01 -6.48 10.20
N THR A 49 0.00 -6.08 9.41
CA THR A 49 1.15 -5.32 9.90
C THR A 49 0.79 -3.87 10.26
N VAL A 50 0.08 -3.17 9.37
CA VAL A 50 -0.15 -1.72 9.55
C VAL A 50 -1.41 -1.38 10.36
N CYS A 51 -2.40 -2.27 10.39
CA CYS A 51 -3.65 -2.10 11.12
C CYS A 51 -3.68 -2.87 12.45
N GLY A 52 -2.94 -3.97 12.52
CA GLY A 52 -3.15 -5.05 13.48
C GLY A 52 -4.34 -5.93 13.07
N GLU A 53 -4.21 -7.23 13.29
CA GLU A 53 -5.15 -8.25 12.79
C GLU A 53 -6.63 -7.97 13.10
N LYS A 54 -6.93 -7.36 14.23
CA LYS A 54 -8.30 -7.11 14.70
C LYS A 54 -8.91 -5.80 14.20
N LYS A 55 -8.13 -4.92 13.57
CA LYS A 55 -8.56 -3.57 13.18
C LYS A 55 -8.79 -3.39 11.68
N TRP A 56 -8.82 -4.49 10.92
CA TRP A 56 -9.20 -4.45 9.52
C TRP A 56 -10.22 -5.55 9.20
N ASP A 57 -10.99 -5.33 8.17
CA ASP A 57 -12.00 -6.25 7.66
C ASP A 57 -12.01 -6.19 6.13
N VAL A 58 -12.82 -7.01 5.48
CA VAL A 58 -12.98 -7.00 4.04
C VAL A 58 -14.43 -7.25 3.65
N LEU A 59 -14.96 -6.38 2.80
CA LEU A 59 -16.18 -6.66 2.07
C LEU A 59 -15.82 -7.54 0.87
N LEU A 60 -16.58 -8.60 0.67
CA LEU A 60 -16.32 -9.60 -0.34
C LEU A 60 -17.62 -9.94 -1.05
N ILE A 61 -17.62 -9.89 -2.37
CA ILE A 61 -18.76 -10.23 -3.21
C ILE A 61 -18.45 -11.52 -3.96
N GLU A 62 -19.25 -12.54 -3.71
CA GLU A 62 -19.16 -13.83 -4.37
C GLU A 62 -20.33 -14.04 -5.31
N GLN A 63 -20.08 -14.64 -6.46
CA GLN A 63 -21.11 -15.12 -7.38
C GLN A 63 -20.74 -16.54 -7.85
N LYS A 64 -21.65 -17.46 -7.70
CA LYS A 64 -21.46 -18.87 -8.09
C LYS A 64 -20.19 -19.49 -7.49
N GLY A 65 -19.91 -19.19 -6.21
CA GLY A 65 -18.75 -19.69 -5.48
C GLY A 65 -17.40 -19.08 -5.87
N LYS A 66 -17.40 -17.99 -6.66
CA LYS A 66 -16.16 -17.26 -7.05
C LYS A 66 -16.21 -15.82 -6.57
N ILE A 67 -15.11 -15.36 -6.00
CA ILE A 67 -14.95 -13.96 -5.59
C ILE A 67 -14.91 -13.09 -6.84
N GLN A 68 -15.79 -12.11 -6.92
CA GLN A 68 -15.90 -11.16 -8.02
C GLN A 68 -15.24 -9.82 -7.70
N ALA A 69 -15.33 -9.41 -6.43
CA ALA A 69 -14.73 -8.16 -5.97
C ALA A 69 -14.47 -8.22 -4.46
N THR A 70 -13.50 -7.42 -4.03
CA THR A 70 -13.17 -7.23 -2.62
C THR A 70 -12.95 -5.74 -2.33
N LEU A 71 -13.22 -5.33 -1.10
CA LEU A 71 -12.92 -3.99 -0.60
C LEU A 71 -12.39 -4.14 0.84
N PRO A 72 -11.05 -4.14 1.02
CA PRO A 72 -10.46 -4.17 2.35
C PRO A 72 -10.69 -2.84 3.07
N LEU A 73 -10.92 -2.91 4.38
CA LEU A 73 -11.28 -1.78 5.22
C LEU A 73 -10.38 -1.73 6.45
N TYR A 74 -9.76 -0.60 6.73
CA TYR A 74 -9.19 -0.32 8.05
C TYR A 74 -10.28 0.26 8.94
N VAL A 75 -10.59 -0.45 10.03
CA VAL A 75 -11.68 -0.12 10.97
C VAL A 75 -11.07 0.13 12.36
N PRO A 76 -10.46 1.30 12.59
CA PRO A 76 -9.87 1.63 13.91
C PRO A 76 -10.89 1.64 15.04
N HIS A 77 -12.15 1.95 14.72
CA HIS A 77 -13.32 1.92 15.60
C HIS A 77 -14.52 1.39 14.82
N SER A 78 -15.51 0.83 15.53
CA SER A 78 -16.67 0.12 14.95
C SER A 78 -17.50 0.91 13.94
N ASP A 79 -17.42 2.24 13.98
CA ASP A 79 -18.20 3.18 13.16
C ASP A 79 -17.36 3.97 12.15
N ILE A 80 -16.05 3.72 12.07
CA ILE A 80 -15.11 4.50 11.26
C ILE A 80 -14.30 3.60 10.36
N VAL A 81 -14.36 3.85 9.05
CA VAL A 81 -13.40 3.37 8.07
C VAL A 81 -12.41 4.49 7.76
N SER A 82 -11.11 4.19 7.81
CA SER A 82 -10.04 5.16 7.59
C SER A 82 -8.88 4.55 6.80
N MET A 83 -7.84 5.35 6.53
CA MET A 83 -6.59 4.88 5.95
C MET A 83 -5.58 4.49 7.04
N PRO A 84 -4.93 3.34 6.92
CA PRO A 84 -3.83 3.00 7.82
C PRO A 84 -2.58 3.85 7.51
N SER A 85 -1.64 3.88 8.46
CA SER A 85 -0.33 4.50 8.24
C SER A 85 0.44 3.72 7.14
N TYR A 86 1.36 4.40 6.47
CA TYR A 86 2.22 3.80 5.41
C TYR A 86 1.45 3.09 4.28
N THR A 87 0.21 3.48 4.04
CA THR A 87 -0.66 2.88 3.03
C THR A 87 -1.18 3.99 2.12
N GLN A 88 -0.62 4.12 0.92
CA GLN A 88 -0.99 5.18 0.00
C GLN A 88 -2.41 5.03 -0.50
N THR A 89 -2.74 3.86 -1.01
CA THR A 89 -4.03 3.58 -1.63
C THR A 89 -4.56 2.22 -1.20
N MET A 90 -5.86 2.08 -1.23
CA MET A 90 -6.63 0.86 -1.08
C MET A 90 -7.73 0.85 -2.16
N GLY A 91 -8.96 0.58 -1.80
CA GLY A 91 -10.12 0.65 -2.69
C GLY A 91 -10.56 -0.74 -3.18
N PRO A 92 -11.57 -0.76 -4.04
CA PRO A 92 -12.10 -2.00 -4.58
C PRO A 92 -11.07 -2.70 -5.50
N TRP A 93 -11.03 -4.02 -5.40
CA TRP A 93 -10.37 -4.89 -6.35
C TRP A 93 -11.43 -5.74 -7.06
N PHE A 94 -11.22 -6.01 -8.34
CA PHE A 94 -12.15 -6.80 -9.17
C PHE A 94 -11.39 -7.95 -9.84
N THR A 95 -12.02 -9.12 -9.85
CA THR A 95 -11.53 -10.23 -10.67
C THR A 95 -11.51 -9.82 -12.14
N ALA A 96 -10.44 -10.16 -12.83
CA ALA A 96 -10.30 -9.86 -14.25
C ALA A 96 -11.42 -10.49 -15.08
N SER A 97 -11.98 -9.73 -16.01
CA SER A 97 -12.90 -10.22 -17.02
C SER A 97 -12.13 -10.89 -18.17
N SER A 98 -12.85 -11.62 -19.02
CA SER A 98 -12.28 -12.13 -20.28
C SER A 98 -11.76 -10.96 -21.13
N SER A 99 -10.67 -11.18 -21.89
CA SER A 99 -10.09 -10.22 -22.83
C SER A 99 -11.11 -9.71 -23.87
N ASP A 100 -12.11 -10.50 -24.18
CA ASP A 100 -13.13 -10.18 -25.19
C ASP A 100 -14.32 -9.41 -24.61
N THR A 101 -14.31 -9.14 -23.30
CA THR A 101 -15.39 -8.39 -22.65
C THR A 101 -15.39 -6.94 -23.11
N LYS A 102 -16.52 -6.48 -23.67
CA LYS A 102 -16.67 -5.08 -24.09
C LYS A 102 -16.53 -4.14 -22.89
N TYR A 103 -15.89 -3.00 -23.11
CA TYR A 103 -15.70 -1.96 -22.09
C TYR A 103 -17.00 -1.60 -21.35
N THR A 104 -18.10 -1.40 -22.08
CA THR A 104 -19.40 -1.05 -21.48
C THR A 104 -19.95 -2.13 -20.56
N THR A 105 -19.72 -3.40 -20.91
CA THR A 105 -20.14 -4.55 -20.08
C THR A 105 -19.31 -4.61 -18.81
N GLU A 106 -17.98 -4.45 -18.93
CA GLU A 106 -17.08 -4.48 -17.79
C GLU A 106 -17.32 -3.29 -16.85
N LEU A 107 -17.53 -2.08 -17.41
CA LEU A 107 -17.86 -0.90 -16.61
C LEU A 107 -19.17 -1.11 -15.84
N GLY A 108 -20.23 -1.58 -16.51
CA GLY A 108 -21.51 -1.87 -15.85
C GLY A 108 -21.38 -2.94 -14.75
N ARG A 109 -20.58 -3.98 -14.98
CA ARG A 109 -20.29 -5.02 -13.97
C ARG A 109 -19.63 -4.40 -12.73
N ARG A 110 -18.58 -3.60 -12.92
CA ARG A 110 -17.87 -2.95 -11.80
C ARG A 110 -18.77 -1.97 -11.04
N GLN A 111 -19.61 -1.23 -11.75
CA GLN A 111 -20.58 -0.32 -11.12
C GLN A 111 -21.57 -1.08 -10.25
N GLU A 112 -22.08 -2.23 -10.71
CA GLU A 112 -23.02 -3.04 -9.93
C GLU A 112 -22.35 -3.63 -8.68
N LEU A 113 -21.10 -4.11 -8.78
CA LEU A 113 -20.33 -4.56 -7.63
C LEU A 113 -20.06 -3.43 -6.65
N CYS A 114 -19.71 -2.22 -7.14
CA CYS A 114 -19.54 -1.05 -6.28
C CYS A 114 -20.83 -0.62 -5.57
N LYS A 115 -21.99 -0.73 -6.20
CA LYS A 115 -23.28 -0.48 -5.52
C LYS A 115 -23.48 -1.41 -4.34
N GLN A 116 -23.17 -2.71 -4.50
CA GLN A 116 -23.25 -3.65 -3.39
C GLN A 116 -22.32 -3.25 -2.24
N PHE A 117 -21.09 -2.81 -2.53
CA PHE A 117 -20.19 -2.26 -1.50
C PHE A 117 -20.81 -1.04 -0.81
N THR A 118 -21.42 -0.11 -1.56
CA THR A 118 -22.00 1.09 -0.94
C THR A 118 -23.18 0.77 -0.03
N GLU A 119 -23.93 -0.30 -0.30
CA GLU A 119 -24.99 -0.80 0.60
C GLU A 119 -24.41 -1.32 1.92
N GLU A 120 -23.40 -2.19 1.85
CA GLU A 120 -22.70 -2.74 3.01
C GLU A 120 -21.98 -1.65 3.84
N LEU A 121 -21.47 -0.62 3.18
CA LEU A 121 -20.80 0.50 3.84
C LEU A 121 -21.75 1.42 4.60
N LYS A 122 -23.07 1.30 4.44
CA LYS A 122 -24.05 2.12 5.20
C LYS A 122 -23.91 1.97 6.70
N ARG A 123 -23.44 0.82 7.18
CA ARG A 123 -23.15 0.54 8.60
C ARG A 123 -22.04 1.39 9.20
N TYR A 124 -21.20 2.03 8.36
CA TYR A 124 -20.14 2.93 8.81
C TYR A 124 -20.51 4.39 8.54
N PRO A 125 -20.90 5.17 9.56
CA PRO A 125 -21.22 6.60 9.40
C PRO A 125 -20.06 7.42 8.83
N HIS A 126 -18.82 7.00 9.11
CA HIS A 126 -17.62 7.68 8.64
C HIS A 126 -16.79 6.76 7.76
N PHE A 127 -16.55 7.21 6.54
CA PHE A 127 -15.72 6.52 5.56
C PHE A 127 -14.72 7.48 4.94
N LEU A 128 -13.45 7.09 4.92
CA LEU A 128 -12.39 7.76 4.18
C LEU A 128 -11.43 6.70 3.66
N GLN A 129 -11.28 6.64 2.34
CA GLN A 129 -10.33 5.73 1.71
C GLN A 129 -9.75 6.35 0.44
N ASN A 130 -8.46 6.19 0.24
CA ASN A 130 -7.79 6.51 -1.01
C ASN A 130 -7.91 5.30 -1.93
N PHE A 131 -8.52 5.45 -3.09
CA PHE A 131 -8.62 4.39 -4.08
C PHE A 131 -7.34 4.34 -4.92
N ASN A 132 -6.93 3.14 -5.29
CA ASN A 132 -5.81 2.97 -6.21
C ASN A 132 -6.07 3.71 -7.53
N TYR A 133 -5.04 4.25 -8.16
CA TYR A 133 -5.15 5.02 -9.42
C TYR A 133 -5.73 4.22 -10.60
N ASP A 134 -5.78 2.89 -10.51
CA ASP A 134 -6.48 2.06 -11.50
C ASP A 134 -8.01 2.13 -11.37
N ILE A 135 -8.52 2.67 -10.26
CA ILE A 135 -9.96 2.88 -10.04
C ILE A 135 -10.33 4.27 -10.55
N THR A 136 -10.68 4.33 -11.80
CA THR A 136 -11.02 5.59 -12.50
C THR A 136 -12.51 5.94 -12.48
N ASP A 137 -13.37 4.98 -12.11
CA ASP A 137 -14.81 5.20 -11.96
C ASP A 137 -15.22 5.11 -10.48
N TRP A 138 -15.72 6.22 -9.96
CA TRP A 138 -16.26 6.31 -8.61
C TRP A 138 -17.75 6.67 -8.58
N LEU A 139 -18.42 6.71 -9.74
CA LEU A 139 -19.83 7.11 -9.87
C LEU A 139 -20.78 6.37 -8.93
N PRO A 140 -20.67 5.05 -8.69
CA PRO A 140 -21.53 4.36 -7.72
C PRO A 140 -21.42 4.94 -6.30
N PHE A 141 -20.23 5.39 -5.89
CA PHE A 141 -20.03 6.07 -4.61
C PHE A 141 -20.65 7.47 -4.62
N TYR A 142 -20.52 8.22 -5.72
CA TYR A 142 -21.19 9.52 -5.90
C TYR A 142 -22.70 9.40 -5.76
N TRP A 143 -23.32 8.44 -6.45
CA TRP A 143 -24.75 8.19 -6.37
C TRP A 143 -25.21 7.76 -4.98
N ALA A 144 -24.33 7.13 -4.20
CA ALA A 144 -24.56 6.77 -2.80
C ALA A 144 -24.24 7.89 -1.80
N GLY A 145 -23.97 9.12 -2.27
CA GLY A 145 -23.77 10.31 -1.45
C GLY A 145 -22.37 10.46 -0.86
N TYR A 146 -21.36 9.83 -1.44
CA TYR A 146 -19.96 10.06 -1.06
C TYR A 146 -19.40 11.29 -1.77
N ASN A 147 -18.34 11.86 -1.18
CA ASN A 147 -17.56 12.94 -1.75
C ASN A 147 -16.23 12.42 -2.28
N GLN A 148 -15.66 13.14 -3.25
CA GLN A 148 -14.37 12.83 -3.81
C GLN A 148 -13.44 14.04 -3.74
N THR A 149 -12.15 13.78 -3.45
CA THR A 149 -11.06 14.75 -3.61
C THR A 149 -9.94 14.09 -4.39
N THR A 150 -9.37 14.79 -5.37
CA THR A 150 -8.25 14.27 -6.17
C THR A 150 -6.92 14.49 -5.44
N ARG A 151 -6.11 13.44 -5.39
CA ARG A 151 -4.69 13.48 -5.01
C ARG A 151 -3.86 12.98 -6.17
N TYR A 152 -2.54 13.14 -6.07
CA TYR A 152 -1.63 12.75 -7.14
C TYR A 152 -0.50 11.91 -6.61
N THR A 153 -0.16 10.88 -7.37
CA THR A 153 1.12 10.19 -7.28
C THR A 153 1.96 10.46 -8.53
N TYR A 154 3.19 9.97 -8.54
CA TYR A 154 4.16 10.16 -9.63
C TYR A 154 4.74 8.81 -10.02
N LEU A 155 4.43 8.36 -11.25
CA LEU A 155 4.80 7.05 -11.75
C LEU A 155 5.90 7.13 -12.80
N LEU A 156 6.95 6.35 -12.63
CA LEU A 156 7.83 5.94 -13.73
C LEU A 156 7.30 4.62 -14.28
N LYS A 157 6.99 4.61 -15.57
CA LYS A 157 6.57 3.41 -16.30
C LYS A 157 7.73 2.85 -17.11
N ASN A 158 7.74 1.52 -17.31
CA ASN A 158 8.81 0.83 -18.02
C ASN A 158 10.22 1.09 -17.46
N ILE A 159 10.37 0.98 -16.13
CA ILE A 159 11.66 1.21 -15.44
C ILE A 159 12.76 0.21 -15.83
N ARG A 160 12.47 -0.82 -16.63
CA ARG A 160 13.47 -1.74 -17.20
C ARG A 160 14.31 -1.06 -18.30
N ASP A 161 13.78 -0.06 -18.96
CA ASP A 161 14.53 0.77 -19.91
C ASP A 161 15.24 1.90 -19.18
N HIS A 162 16.37 1.56 -18.55
CA HIS A 162 17.15 2.49 -17.76
C HIS A 162 17.65 3.69 -18.56
N GLN A 163 17.93 3.49 -19.85
CA GLN A 163 18.36 4.56 -20.74
C GLN A 163 17.25 5.59 -20.94
N ALA A 164 16.05 5.14 -21.26
CA ALA A 164 14.89 6.03 -21.41
C ALA A 164 14.55 6.75 -20.09
N VAL A 165 14.62 6.06 -18.95
CA VAL A 165 14.41 6.69 -17.63
C VAL A 165 15.46 7.79 -17.39
N TRP A 166 16.75 7.53 -17.67
CA TRP A 166 17.83 8.50 -17.53
C TRP A 166 17.63 9.73 -18.42
N GLU A 167 17.29 9.53 -19.68
CA GLU A 167 17.08 10.61 -20.66
C GLU A 167 15.90 11.51 -20.28
N ASN A 168 14.84 10.94 -19.71
CA ASN A 168 13.66 11.68 -19.24
C ASN A 168 13.86 12.41 -17.92
N MET A 169 14.91 12.11 -17.16
CA MET A 169 15.24 12.88 -15.96
C MET A 169 15.62 14.32 -16.29
N SER A 170 15.25 15.25 -15.42
CA SER A 170 15.73 16.63 -15.51
C SER A 170 17.27 16.69 -15.44
N PRO A 171 17.89 17.70 -16.08
CA PRO A 171 19.34 17.92 -15.95
C PRO A 171 19.80 18.06 -14.48
N ASN A 172 18.93 18.54 -13.59
CA ASN A 172 19.23 18.69 -12.16
C ASN A 172 19.40 17.31 -11.48
N ILE A 173 18.50 16.39 -11.70
CA ILE A 173 18.60 15.02 -11.13
C ILE A 173 19.83 14.30 -11.66
N ARG A 174 20.07 14.33 -12.98
CA ARG A 174 21.27 13.71 -13.58
C ARG A 174 22.55 14.27 -13.00
N ARG A 175 22.67 15.61 -12.87
CA ARG A 175 23.83 16.25 -12.22
C ARG A 175 23.99 15.84 -10.76
N ASN A 176 22.91 15.69 -10.00
CA ASN A 176 22.96 15.23 -8.61
C ASN A 176 23.47 13.79 -8.51
N ILE A 177 23.02 12.90 -9.38
CA ILE A 177 23.50 11.51 -9.44
C ILE A 177 24.99 11.49 -9.77
N THR A 178 25.40 12.13 -10.87
CA THR A 178 26.81 12.20 -11.29
C THR A 178 27.71 12.85 -10.22
N LYS A 179 27.23 13.90 -9.54
CA LYS A 179 27.95 14.55 -8.46
C LYS A 179 28.12 13.62 -7.25
N ALA A 180 27.08 12.88 -6.88
CA ALA A 180 27.16 11.91 -5.79
C ALA A 180 28.21 10.82 -6.08
N GLN A 181 28.23 10.32 -7.31
CA GLN A 181 29.20 9.31 -7.76
C GLN A 181 30.63 9.84 -7.82
N ASN A 182 30.84 10.93 -8.56
CA ASN A 182 32.18 11.34 -9.00
C ASN A 182 32.87 12.35 -8.07
N LYS A 183 32.11 13.16 -7.33
CA LYS A 183 32.65 14.17 -6.43
C LYS A 183 32.63 13.74 -4.96
N TYR A 184 31.53 13.09 -4.55
CA TYR A 184 31.34 12.67 -3.16
C TYR A 184 31.62 11.18 -2.93
N HIS A 185 31.93 10.45 -3.99
CA HIS A 185 32.25 9.00 -3.96
C HIS A 185 31.25 8.20 -3.13
N ILE A 186 29.95 8.56 -3.28
CA ILE A 186 28.89 7.87 -2.57
C ILE A 186 28.79 6.42 -3.05
N SER A 187 28.81 5.50 -2.11
CA SER A 187 28.47 4.09 -2.32
C SER A 187 27.07 3.81 -1.81
N VAL A 188 26.23 3.17 -2.62
CA VAL A 188 24.86 2.80 -2.22
C VAL A 188 24.86 1.36 -1.73
N LYS A 189 24.32 1.17 -0.53
CA LYS A 189 24.20 -0.15 0.12
C LYS A 189 22.74 -0.49 0.36
N LYS A 190 22.35 -1.72 0.06
CA LYS A 190 21.08 -2.33 0.43
C LYS A 190 21.22 -3.04 1.79
N GLY A 191 20.15 -3.11 2.56
CA GLY A 191 20.13 -3.81 3.84
C GLY A 191 20.74 -3.01 4.98
N ILE A 192 20.73 -1.68 4.93
CA ILE A 192 21.30 -0.85 5.99
C ILE A 192 20.59 -1.08 7.33
N PRO A 193 21.27 -0.79 8.46
CA PRO A 193 20.69 -0.90 9.79
C PRO A 193 19.45 -0.01 9.96
N LEU A 194 18.45 -0.53 10.66
CA LEU A 194 17.19 0.19 10.92
C LEU A 194 17.40 1.50 11.69
N ASN A 195 18.29 1.49 12.69
CA ASN A 195 18.59 2.68 13.49
C ASN A 195 19.19 3.81 12.65
N GLU A 196 20.04 3.53 11.68
CA GLU A 196 20.61 4.51 10.78
C GLU A 196 19.53 5.13 9.87
N PHE A 197 18.65 4.30 9.31
CA PHE A 197 17.51 4.76 8.53
C PHE A 197 16.60 5.69 9.35
N LEU A 198 16.23 5.28 10.57
CA LEU A 198 15.35 6.07 11.44
C LEU A 198 15.97 7.40 11.84
N ALA A 199 17.30 7.46 12.03
CA ALA A 199 18.00 8.70 12.34
C ALA A 199 17.91 9.73 11.18
N VAL A 200 18.10 9.29 9.93
CA VAL A 200 17.95 10.16 8.75
C VAL A 200 16.50 10.56 8.54
N GLN A 201 15.55 9.66 8.76
CA GLN A 201 14.14 9.96 8.64
C GLN A 201 13.70 11.04 9.65
N ALA A 202 14.07 10.90 10.92
CA ALA A 202 13.75 11.88 11.97
C ALA A 202 14.25 13.28 11.59
N GLN A 203 15.50 13.41 11.14
CA GLN A 203 16.08 14.70 10.69
C GLN A 203 15.32 15.30 9.49
N THR A 204 14.80 14.46 8.60
CA THR A 204 14.03 14.93 7.44
C THR A 204 12.70 15.54 7.88
N PHE A 205 12.04 14.98 8.88
CA PHE A 205 10.74 15.43 9.39
C PHE A 205 10.85 16.71 10.24
N ASP A 206 11.87 16.80 11.09
CA ASP A 206 12.13 18.00 11.89
C ASP A 206 12.28 19.23 10.97
N ARG A 207 12.99 19.07 9.86
CA ARG A 207 13.18 20.14 8.86
C ARG A 207 11.88 20.54 8.15
N GLN A 208 10.99 19.58 7.88
CA GLN A 208 9.74 19.86 7.18
C GLN A 208 8.66 20.43 8.11
N HIS A 209 8.96 20.60 9.42
CA HIS A 209 7.99 20.95 10.46
C HIS A 209 6.76 20.04 10.47
N VAL A 210 6.90 18.85 9.91
CA VAL A 210 5.88 17.81 9.91
C VAL A 210 6.07 16.98 11.17
N ARG A 211 5.26 17.24 12.17
CA ARG A 211 5.17 16.31 13.32
C ARG A 211 4.54 15.03 12.82
N ILE A 212 5.36 14.08 12.42
CA ILE A 212 4.85 12.75 12.14
C ILE A 212 4.47 12.13 13.48
N LYS A 213 3.19 11.96 13.62
CA LYS A 213 2.60 11.08 14.63
C LYS A 213 2.38 9.67 14.05
N GLU A 214 3.18 9.31 13.06
CA GLU A 214 3.15 7.95 12.56
C GLU A 214 3.87 7.07 13.57
N ASP A 215 3.22 5.95 13.87
CA ASP A 215 3.74 5.01 14.84
C ASP A 215 5.06 4.42 14.32
N THR A 216 6.16 4.81 14.95
CA THR A 216 7.50 4.30 14.60
C THR A 216 7.55 2.77 14.76
N ASN A 217 6.72 2.18 15.61
CA ASN A 217 6.65 0.73 15.77
C ASN A 217 6.03 0.08 14.54
N VAL A 218 4.94 0.64 13.99
CA VAL A 218 4.35 0.16 12.73
C VAL A 218 5.39 0.18 11.60
N LEU A 219 6.21 1.23 11.51
CA LEU A 219 7.27 1.29 10.51
C LEU A 219 8.33 0.20 10.71
N LYS A 220 8.76 -0.04 11.95
CA LYS A 220 9.71 -1.11 12.28
C LYS A 220 9.16 -2.49 11.91
N ASP A 221 7.92 -2.77 12.28
CA ASP A 221 7.25 -4.02 11.99
C ASP A 221 7.07 -4.21 10.48
N LEU A 222 6.71 -3.15 9.76
CA LEU A 222 6.55 -3.17 8.31
C LEU A 222 7.87 -3.45 7.59
N ILE A 223 8.96 -2.79 7.99
CA ILE A 223 10.31 -3.06 7.45
C ILE A 223 10.71 -4.51 7.70
N ALA A 224 10.49 -5.03 8.91
CA ALA A 224 10.81 -6.41 9.26
C ALA A 224 9.99 -7.39 8.40
N THR A 225 8.68 -7.18 8.29
CA THR A 225 7.78 -8.02 7.49
C THR A 225 8.15 -7.99 6.00
N CYS A 226 8.42 -6.81 5.44
CA CYS A 226 8.81 -6.67 4.04
C CYS A 226 10.15 -7.38 3.75
N ARG A 227 11.12 -7.28 4.65
CA ARG A 227 12.40 -8.00 4.55
C ARG A 227 12.21 -9.52 4.59
N GLN A 228 11.43 -10.01 5.55
CA GLN A 228 11.12 -11.45 5.67
C GLN A 228 10.46 -12.00 4.41
N ARG A 229 9.61 -11.22 3.75
CA ARG A 229 8.92 -11.59 2.52
C ARG A 229 9.76 -11.37 1.25
N GLY A 230 10.92 -10.72 1.35
CA GLY A 230 11.70 -10.32 0.17
C GLY A 230 11.01 -9.26 -0.69
N GLN A 231 10.07 -8.51 -0.13
CA GLN A 231 9.24 -7.51 -0.81
C GLN A 231 9.52 -6.07 -0.35
N GLY A 232 10.63 -5.83 0.34
CA GLY A 232 11.06 -4.50 0.74
C GLY A 232 12.40 -4.53 1.47
N ASP A 233 13.13 -3.41 1.40
CA ASP A 233 14.37 -3.24 2.15
C ASP A 233 14.71 -1.76 2.31
N LEU A 234 15.76 -1.48 3.09
CA LEU A 234 16.35 -0.18 3.31
C LEU A 234 17.60 0.00 2.46
N TRP A 235 17.76 1.17 1.86
CA TRP A 235 18.97 1.58 1.14
C TRP A 235 19.58 2.81 1.80
N GLY A 236 20.92 2.91 1.74
CA GLY A 236 21.65 4.06 2.23
C GLY A 236 22.82 4.43 1.31
N GLY A 237 23.06 5.72 1.15
CA GLY A 237 24.19 6.28 0.42
C GLY A 237 25.25 6.80 1.39
N TYR A 238 26.45 6.22 1.37
CA TYR A 238 27.56 6.51 2.28
C TYR A 238 28.74 7.11 1.53
N ASP A 239 29.42 8.08 2.16
CA ASP A 239 30.72 8.55 1.69
C ASP A 239 31.85 7.58 2.10
N GLU A 240 33.10 7.91 1.69
CA GLU A 240 34.29 7.10 2.02
C GLU A 240 34.61 7.10 3.51
N GLN A 241 34.14 8.06 4.28
CA GLN A 241 34.27 8.15 5.73
C GLN A 241 33.21 7.38 6.48
N GLY A 242 32.23 6.81 5.77
CA GLY A 242 31.13 6.04 6.35
C GLY A 242 29.94 6.89 6.84
N HIS A 243 29.87 8.18 6.49
CA HIS A 243 28.72 8.99 6.85
C HIS A 243 27.52 8.68 5.93
N LEU A 244 26.37 8.51 6.53
CA LEU A 244 25.11 8.27 5.80
C LEU A 244 24.53 9.61 5.33
N HIS A 245 24.51 9.82 4.01
CA HIS A 245 24.02 11.04 3.37
C HIS A 245 22.53 11.01 3.05
N ALA A 246 22.01 9.84 2.70
CA ALA A 246 20.60 9.65 2.34
C ALA A 246 20.18 8.20 2.58
N ALA A 247 18.90 8.01 2.86
CA ALA A 247 18.31 6.68 3.02
C ALA A 247 16.92 6.59 2.39
N ALA A 248 16.53 5.38 1.96
CA ALA A 248 15.23 5.08 1.38
C ALA A 248 14.72 3.73 1.87
N PHE A 249 13.42 3.64 2.10
CA PHE A 249 12.69 2.39 2.26
C PHE A 249 11.87 2.16 1.00
N ILE A 250 12.17 1.09 0.28
CA ILE A 250 11.50 0.69 -0.95
C ILE A 250 10.79 -0.63 -0.71
N VAL A 251 9.54 -0.71 -1.16
CA VAL A 251 8.76 -1.94 -1.18
C VAL A 251 8.37 -2.28 -2.61
N TRP A 252 8.18 -3.57 -2.93
CA TRP A 252 7.87 -4.00 -4.29
C TRP A 252 7.06 -5.28 -4.34
N GLN A 253 6.34 -5.42 -5.43
CA GLN A 253 5.70 -6.66 -5.89
C GLN A 253 5.65 -6.65 -7.43
N ASP A 254 5.06 -7.67 -8.05
CA ASP A 254 4.99 -7.82 -9.50
C ASP A 254 4.42 -6.59 -10.23
N ARG A 255 3.47 -5.89 -9.61
CA ARG A 255 2.80 -4.71 -10.22
C ARG A 255 3.63 -3.44 -10.19
N SER A 256 4.18 -3.12 -9.04
CA SER A 256 4.85 -1.83 -8.79
C SER A 256 5.85 -1.95 -7.66
N ALA A 257 6.85 -1.08 -7.68
CA ALA A 257 7.67 -0.74 -6.53
C ALA A 257 7.30 0.66 -6.04
N TYR A 258 7.51 0.92 -4.74
CA TYR A 258 7.10 2.16 -4.09
C TYR A 258 8.23 2.73 -3.23
N TYR A 259 8.46 4.04 -3.35
CA TYR A 259 9.30 4.79 -2.41
C TYR A 259 8.46 5.18 -1.19
N LEU A 260 8.44 4.30 -0.19
CA LEU A 260 7.51 4.40 0.93
C LEU A 260 7.94 5.43 1.98
N ALA A 261 9.23 5.54 2.24
CA ALA A 261 9.78 6.47 3.21
C ALA A 261 11.27 6.72 2.95
N GLY A 262 11.80 7.85 3.46
CA GLY A 262 13.21 8.14 3.37
C GLY A 262 13.51 9.64 3.40
N GLY A 263 14.76 9.98 3.14
CA GLY A 263 15.22 11.36 3.10
C GLY A 263 16.72 11.50 3.06
N GLY A 264 17.16 12.76 3.00
CA GLY A 264 18.58 13.12 3.03
C GLY A 264 18.97 13.75 4.36
N ASN A 265 20.16 13.40 4.84
CA ASN A 265 20.77 14.05 5.98
C ASN A 265 21.01 15.54 5.68
N PRO A 266 20.50 16.47 6.50
CA PRO A 266 20.62 17.91 6.26
C PRO A 266 22.06 18.40 6.12
N VAL A 267 23.00 17.79 6.84
CA VAL A 267 24.43 18.14 6.81
C VAL A 267 25.04 17.90 5.43
N TYR A 268 24.62 16.83 4.77
CA TYR A 268 25.16 16.37 3.49
C TYR A 268 24.25 16.65 2.29
N ARG A 269 23.27 17.53 2.45
CA ARG A 269 22.24 17.82 1.42
C ARG A 269 22.81 18.18 0.05
N GLY A 270 23.98 18.81 0.02
CA GLY A 270 24.65 19.20 -1.22
C GLY A 270 25.23 18.06 -2.04
N SER A 271 25.32 16.84 -1.50
CA SER A 271 25.98 15.70 -2.16
C SER A 271 25.22 15.12 -3.36
N GLY A 272 23.89 15.26 -3.39
CA GLY A 272 23.05 14.60 -4.41
C GLY A 272 22.72 13.13 -4.10
N ALA A 273 23.15 12.63 -2.94
CA ALA A 273 23.01 11.22 -2.54
C ALA A 273 21.57 10.70 -2.59
N GLN A 274 20.56 11.54 -2.25
CA GLN A 274 19.16 11.10 -2.32
C GLN A 274 18.74 10.70 -3.74
N SER A 275 19.18 11.48 -4.75
CA SER A 275 18.88 11.15 -6.15
C SER A 275 19.61 9.88 -6.58
N TYR A 276 20.85 9.70 -6.13
CA TYR A 276 21.64 8.51 -6.48
C TYR A 276 21.11 7.24 -5.79
N VAL A 277 20.75 7.31 -4.50
CA VAL A 277 20.12 6.17 -3.79
C VAL A 277 18.86 5.72 -4.51
N LEU A 278 17.96 6.65 -4.90
CA LEU A 278 16.73 6.29 -5.63
C LEU A 278 17.02 5.73 -7.02
N TRP A 279 18.05 6.21 -7.70
CA TRP A 279 18.49 5.67 -9.00
C TRP A 279 18.95 4.20 -8.87
N GLU A 280 19.75 3.88 -7.87
CA GLU A 280 20.18 2.50 -7.60
C GLU A 280 18.99 1.61 -7.16
N CYS A 281 18.05 2.16 -6.39
CA CYS A 281 16.82 1.45 -6.06
C CYS A 281 15.99 1.10 -7.33
N LEU A 282 15.87 2.05 -8.26
CA LEU A 282 15.17 1.82 -9.54
C LEU A 282 15.82 0.68 -10.33
N HIS A 283 17.14 0.66 -10.43
CA HIS A 283 17.88 -0.43 -11.09
C HIS A 283 17.60 -1.78 -10.43
N PHE A 284 17.60 -1.83 -9.10
CA PHE A 284 17.33 -3.07 -8.39
C PHE A 284 15.91 -3.57 -8.60
N VAL A 285 14.89 -2.71 -8.42
CA VAL A 285 13.49 -3.15 -8.49
C VAL A 285 13.01 -3.40 -9.92
N SER A 286 13.69 -2.88 -10.94
CA SER A 286 13.39 -3.15 -12.36
C SER A 286 13.47 -4.64 -12.73
N GLN A 287 14.14 -5.45 -11.91
CA GLN A 287 14.18 -6.91 -12.05
C GLN A 287 12.83 -7.56 -11.72
N PHE A 288 12.02 -6.94 -10.89
CA PHE A 288 10.76 -7.49 -10.38
C PHE A 288 9.54 -6.86 -11.04
N THR A 289 9.59 -5.57 -11.32
CA THR A 289 8.44 -4.82 -11.84
C THR A 289 8.82 -3.85 -12.97
N THR A 290 7.81 -3.28 -13.62
CA THR A 290 7.99 -2.25 -14.67
C THR A 290 7.55 -0.87 -14.22
N VAL A 291 6.96 -0.74 -13.03
CA VAL A 291 6.45 0.53 -12.52
C VAL A 291 7.11 0.89 -11.20
N PHE A 292 7.52 2.15 -11.05
CA PHE A 292 7.97 2.72 -9.78
C PHE A 292 7.08 3.91 -9.41
N ASP A 293 6.51 3.85 -8.22
CA ASP A 293 5.63 4.85 -7.66
C ASP A 293 6.37 5.62 -6.55
N PHE A 294 6.49 6.93 -6.68
CA PHE A 294 7.07 7.80 -5.66
C PHE A 294 6.10 8.12 -4.52
N GLU A 295 4.91 7.49 -4.49
CA GLU A 295 3.81 7.75 -3.56
C GLU A 295 3.27 9.19 -3.58
N GLY A 296 3.83 10.04 -4.39
CA GLY A 296 3.40 11.40 -4.56
C GLY A 296 3.53 12.27 -3.33
N SER A 297 3.29 13.54 -3.50
CA SER A 297 3.18 14.50 -2.39
C SER A 297 2.38 15.71 -2.81
N MET A 298 1.60 16.25 -1.88
CA MET A 298 0.95 17.56 -2.05
C MET A 298 1.85 18.73 -1.60
N LEU A 299 3.08 18.43 -1.14
CA LEU A 299 4.08 19.44 -0.75
C LEU A 299 4.89 19.86 -1.99
N PRO A 300 4.90 21.16 -2.38
CA PRO A 300 5.50 21.61 -3.65
C PRO A 300 6.96 21.19 -3.85
N GLY A 301 7.77 21.19 -2.78
CA GLY A 301 9.19 20.82 -2.88
C GLY A 301 9.42 19.33 -3.09
N VAL A 302 8.55 18.50 -2.54
CA VAL A 302 8.61 17.02 -2.68
C VAL A 302 8.04 16.62 -4.04
N GLU A 303 6.91 17.20 -4.43
CA GLU A 303 6.30 17.02 -5.76
C GLU A 303 7.31 17.29 -6.86
N ARG A 304 7.97 18.46 -6.79
CA ARG A 304 8.97 18.86 -7.78
C ARG A 304 10.10 17.84 -7.89
N PHE A 305 10.60 17.32 -6.78
CA PHE A 305 11.66 16.32 -6.77
C PHE A 305 11.25 15.04 -7.50
N PHE A 306 10.02 14.54 -7.29
CA PHE A 306 9.51 13.35 -7.98
C PHE A 306 9.31 13.59 -9.48
N ARG A 307 8.72 14.71 -9.83
CA ARG A 307 8.53 15.11 -11.25
C ARG A 307 9.86 15.25 -12.00
N GLU A 308 10.90 15.76 -11.32
CA GLU A 308 12.22 15.92 -11.93
C GLU A 308 12.91 14.58 -12.26
N PHE A 309 12.48 13.44 -11.70
CA PHE A 309 12.88 12.10 -12.14
C PHE A 309 12.26 11.68 -13.48
N GLY A 310 11.44 12.50 -14.10
CA GLY A 310 10.70 12.16 -15.33
C GLY A 310 9.41 11.39 -15.06
N ALA A 311 8.98 11.31 -13.78
CA ALA A 311 7.78 10.61 -13.39
C ALA A 311 6.52 11.37 -13.84
N ILE A 312 5.50 10.60 -14.25
CA ILE A 312 4.23 11.10 -14.77
C ILE A 312 3.26 11.29 -13.60
N GLN A 313 2.71 12.51 -13.48
CA GLN A 313 1.66 12.80 -12.52
C GLN A 313 0.42 11.96 -12.82
N THR A 314 -0.03 11.20 -11.85
CA THR A 314 -1.16 10.28 -11.97
C THR A 314 -2.18 10.55 -10.87
N PRO A 315 -3.43 10.91 -11.20
CA PRO A 315 -4.46 11.18 -10.21
C PRO A 315 -4.96 9.89 -9.54
N PHE A 316 -5.33 9.99 -8.28
CA PHE A 316 -6.11 9.00 -7.56
C PHE A 316 -7.14 9.69 -6.67
N PHE A 317 -8.19 8.95 -6.27
CA PHE A 317 -9.32 9.53 -5.56
C PHE A 317 -9.27 9.22 -4.07
N THR A 318 -9.46 10.24 -3.25
CA THR A 318 -9.88 10.07 -1.86
C THR A 318 -11.40 10.12 -1.82
N ILE A 319 -12.03 9.01 -1.48
CA ILE A 319 -13.48 8.89 -1.34
C ILE A 319 -13.84 9.00 0.13
N SER A 320 -14.85 9.82 0.45
CA SER A 320 -15.21 10.08 1.84
C SER A 320 -16.71 10.26 2.03
N ARG A 321 -17.20 9.88 3.22
CA ARG A 321 -18.58 10.14 3.68
C ARG A 321 -18.55 10.44 5.18
N GLY A 322 -19.46 11.31 5.61
CA GLY A 322 -19.57 11.75 6.99
C GLY A 322 -18.52 12.79 7.39
N LYS A 323 -18.86 13.60 8.38
CA LYS A 323 -17.92 14.56 8.98
C LYS A 323 -17.43 13.99 10.31
N LEU A 324 -16.14 13.74 10.42
CA LEU A 324 -15.55 13.38 11.70
C LEU A 324 -15.69 14.54 12.68
N SER A 325 -16.30 14.29 13.83
CA SER A 325 -16.30 15.22 14.95
C SER A 325 -14.88 15.44 15.47
N LEU A 326 -14.66 16.48 16.29
CA LEU A 326 -13.38 16.66 16.97
C LEU A 326 -13.03 15.47 17.88
N LEU A 327 -14.03 14.84 18.50
CA LEU A 327 -13.89 13.64 19.32
C LEU A 327 -13.47 12.43 18.47
N ASP A 328 -14.06 12.24 17.28
CA ASP A 328 -13.70 11.13 16.39
C ASP A 328 -12.29 11.31 15.85
N ARG A 329 -11.90 12.54 15.49
CA ARG A 329 -10.52 12.87 15.11
C ARG A 329 -9.54 12.58 16.24
N ALA A 330 -9.91 12.87 17.49
CA ALA A 330 -9.12 12.53 18.67
C ALA A 330 -9.04 11.02 18.88
N ARG A 331 -10.16 10.28 18.73
CA ARG A 331 -10.20 8.80 18.84
C ARG A 331 -9.33 8.13 17.78
N ILE A 332 -9.42 8.52 16.50
CA ILE A 332 -8.55 8.02 15.43
C ILE A 332 -7.08 8.30 15.75
N LYS A 333 -6.80 9.47 16.33
CA LYS A 333 -5.46 9.87 16.73
C LYS A 333 -4.94 9.02 17.89
N LEU A 334 -5.79 8.70 18.85
CA LEU A 334 -5.48 7.84 19.99
C LEU A 334 -5.36 6.37 19.61
N SER A 335 -6.17 5.87 18.66
CA SER A 335 -6.10 4.47 18.20
C SER A 335 -4.83 4.14 17.42
N LYS A 336 -4.11 5.16 16.93
CA LYS A 336 -2.76 5.02 16.38
C LYS A 336 -1.69 4.92 17.48
N TRP A 337 -2.07 5.03 18.76
CA TRP A 337 -1.19 4.98 19.93
C TRP A 337 -1.39 3.72 20.79
N VAL A 338 -2.38 2.88 20.49
CA VAL A 338 -2.70 1.60 21.12
C VAL A 338 -2.59 0.49 20.09
#